data_e9923948f83b8de03c722e60623f37bf
#
_entry.id   e9923948f83b8de03c722e60623f37bf
#
_cell.length_a   1.000
_cell.length_b   1.000
_cell.length_c   1.000
_cell.angle_alpha   90.00
_cell.angle_beta   90.00
_cell.angle_gamma   90.00
#
_symmetry.space_group_name_H-M   'P 1'
#
loop_
_entity.id
_entity.type
_entity.pdbx_description
1 polymer ?
#
loop_
_entity_poly.entity_id
_entity_poly.type
_entity_poly.pdbx_seq_one_letter_code
_entity_poly.pdbx_strand_id
1 'polypeptide(L)'
;MAKYKKGQKHVPDLLKKERLELDVKIAKDGKYVKFIVLALFFFSFLLYSNTLNHGYALDDDVVFLKNRFVQKGVDGIGDIFSHGFLYGFNNRNNQSYRPVVTAVFALEKELFGNNPHTGHLINVILYGVSVSVLFLLLQLLFLKQPLWLPALIAALFAAHPIHTEVVANIKGRDDMLTFFFMVLSFYWLMKFTLSNNIKLLYVSLTCYFICLLTKENAVALIAVFPLLFYFFTERDLKKSIIQA
;
A
#
# COMPACT_ATOMS: atom_id res chain seq x y z
N MET A 1 32.92 36.04 25.74
CA MET A 1 32.08 35.45 24.69
C MET A 1 32.64 34.08 24.30
N ALA A 2 32.04 32.99 24.85
CA ALA A 2 32.49 31.64 24.58
C ALA A 2 31.69 31.13 23.39
N LYS A 3 32.38 30.76 22.28
CA LYS A 3 31.79 30.16 21.09
C LYS A 3 31.36 28.71 21.42
N TYR A 4 30.06 28.45 21.45
CA TYR A 4 29.50 27.08 21.48
C TYR A 4 29.90 26.34 20.19
N LYS A 5 30.88 25.44 20.26
CA LYS A 5 31.15 24.49 19.18
C LYS A 5 29.99 23.49 19.16
N LYS A 6 29.20 23.51 18.06
CA LYS A 6 28.22 22.43 17.74
C LYS A 6 28.94 21.08 17.77
N GLY A 7 28.61 20.25 18.77
CA GLY A 7 29.17 18.91 18.91
C GLY A 7 28.75 18.08 17.71
N GLN A 8 29.69 17.72 16.85
CA GLN A 8 29.53 16.61 15.90
C GLN A 8 29.32 15.35 16.74
N LYS A 9 28.11 14.76 16.67
CA LYS A 9 27.83 13.45 17.26
C LYS A 9 28.81 12.45 16.64
N HIS A 10 29.77 11.98 17.41
CA HIS A 10 30.71 10.95 17.02
C HIS A 10 29.91 9.64 16.78
N VAL A 11 29.65 9.32 15.52
CA VAL A 11 29.05 8.03 15.15
C VAL A 11 30.14 6.99 15.33
N PRO A 12 29.95 5.96 16.17
CA PRO A 12 30.94 4.91 16.35
C PRO A 12 31.36 4.29 15.02
N ASP A 13 32.65 4.00 14.84
CA ASP A 13 33.18 3.48 13.57
C ASP A 13 32.55 2.15 13.15
N LEU A 14 32.09 1.34 14.12
CA LEU A 14 31.29 0.14 13.88
C LEU A 14 29.98 0.43 13.11
N LEU A 15 29.25 1.47 13.50
CA LEU A 15 28.00 1.87 12.82
C LEU A 15 28.25 2.42 11.41
N LYS A 16 29.40 3.05 11.18
CA LYS A 16 29.82 3.48 9.82
C LYS A 16 30.12 2.29 8.93
N LYS A 17 30.80 1.28 9.47
CA LYS A 17 31.14 0.05 8.76
C LYS A 17 29.89 -0.75 8.40
N GLU A 18 28.98 -0.95 9.34
CA GLU A 18 27.70 -1.64 9.08
C GLU A 18 26.85 -0.91 8.02
N ARG A 19 26.79 0.44 8.05
CA ARG A 19 26.12 1.22 7.00
C ARG A 19 26.78 1.02 5.63
N LEU A 20 28.09 1.05 5.55
CA LEU A 20 28.81 0.86 4.30
C LEU A 20 28.56 -0.53 3.71
N GLU A 21 28.59 -1.57 4.54
CA GLU A 21 28.29 -2.96 4.13
C GLU A 21 26.84 -3.08 3.62
N LEU A 22 25.90 -2.39 4.26
CA LEU A 22 24.50 -2.36 3.87
C LEU A 22 24.29 -1.63 2.52
N ASP A 23 24.95 -0.49 2.33
CA ASP A 23 24.87 0.28 1.08
C ASP A 23 25.46 -0.52 -0.10
N VAL A 24 26.58 -1.21 0.12
CA VAL A 24 27.19 -2.10 -0.88
C VAL A 24 26.26 -3.27 -1.22
N LYS A 25 25.60 -3.88 -0.22
CA LYS A 25 24.64 -4.95 -0.45
C LYS A 25 23.45 -4.47 -1.26
N ILE A 26 22.86 -3.33 -0.89
CA ILE A 26 21.73 -2.73 -1.61
C ILE A 26 22.08 -2.44 -3.07
N ALA A 27 23.28 -1.89 -3.32
CA ALA A 27 23.76 -1.61 -4.67
C ALA A 27 23.96 -2.89 -5.50
N LYS A 28 24.54 -3.94 -4.91
CA LYS A 28 24.77 -5.23 -5.56
C LYS A 28 23.46 -5.95 -5.90
N ASP A 29 22.51 -5.89 -5.01
CA ASP A 29 21.22 -6.58 -5.13
C ASP A 29 20.24 -5.86 -6.07
N GLY A 30 20.49 -4.60 -6.43
CA GLY A 30 19.54 -3.75 -7.16
C GLY A 30 19.04 -4.32 -8.49
N LYS A 31 19.88 -5.07 -9.23
CA LYS A 31 19.47 -5.75 -10.48
C LYS A 31 18.50 -6.91 -10.19
N TYR A 32 18.81 -7.70 -9.18
CA TYR A 32 18.00 -8.85 -8.78
C TYR A 32 16.66 -8.38 -8.18
N VAL A 33 16.67 -7.30 -7.42
CA VAL A 33 15.44 -6.69 -6.87
C VAL A 33 14.45 -6.33 -7.98
N LYS A 34 14.92 -5.67 -9.06
CA LYS A 34 14.06 -5.33 -10.21
C LYS A 34 13.47 -6.57 -10.87
N PHE A 35 14.30 -7.61 -11.04
CA PHE A 35 13.85 -8.87 -11.62
C PHE A 35 12.79 -9.55 -10.75
N ILE A 36 13.01 -9.61 -9.41
CA ILE A 36 12.07 -10.22 -8.47
C ILE A 36 10.74 -9.44 -8.44
N VAL A 37 10.79 -8.11 -8.46
CA VAL A 37 9.58 -7.25 -8.55
C VAL A 37 8.74 -7.63 -9.77
N LEU A 38 9.36 -7.71 -10.95
CA LEU A 38 8.67 -8.09 -12.18
C LEU A 38 8.16 -9.54 -12.13
N ALA A 39 8.97 -10.46 -11.61
CA ALA A 39 8.57 -11.86 -11.48
C ALA A 39 7.36 -12.02 -10.55
N LEU A 40 7.34 -11.35 -9.39
CA LEU A 40 6.22 -11.36 -8.46
C LEU A 40 4.97 -10.69 -9.03
N PHE A 41 5.13 -9.60 -9.77
CA PHE A 41 4.02 -8.97 -10.47
C PHE A 41 3.35 -9.94 -11.46
N PHE A 42 4.14 -10.53 -12.37
CA PHE A 42 3.61 -11.47 -13.36
C PHE A 42 3.11 -12.76 -12.74
N PHE A 43 3.74 -13.26 -11.68
CA PHE A 43 3.25 -14.40 -10.91
C PHE A 43 1.86 -14.12 -10.35
N SER A 44 1.67 -12.98 -9.67
CA SER A 44 0.38 -12.56 -9.13
C SER A 44 -0.66 -12.35 -10.22
N PHE A 45 -0.27 -11.75 -11.34
CA PHE A 45 -1.14 -11.55 -12.49
C PHE A 45 -1.63 -12.90 -13.08
N LEU A 46 -0.74 -13.86 -13.25
CA LEU A 46 -1.08 -15.18 -13.79
C LEU A 46 -2.00 -15.96 -12.86
N LEU A 47 -1.79 -15.88 -11.53
CA LEU A 47 -2.66 -16.55 -10.54
C LEU A 47 -4.13 -16.16 -10.67
N TYR A 48 -4.40 -14.89 -11.01
CA TYR A 48 -5.74 -14.34 -11.07
C TYR A 48 -6.21 -13.97 -12.48
N SER A 49 -5.46 -14.35 -13.53
CA SER A 49 -5.80 -14.05 -14.92
C SER A 49 -7.13 -14.68 -15.37
N ASN A 50 -7.55 -15.77 -14.72
CA ASN A 50 -8.85 -16.39 -14.96
C ASN A 50 -10.03 -15.48 -14.62
N THR A 51 -9.85 -14.49 -13.70
CA THR A 51 -10.91 -13.56 -13.32
C THR A 51 -11.22 -12.52 -14.40
N LEU A 52 -10.32 -12.31 -15.36
CA LEU A 52 -10.48 -11.31 -16.43
C LEU A 52 -11.75 -11.48 -17.27
N ASN A 53 -12.30 -12.72 -17.33
CA ASN A 53 -13.51 -13.01 -18.06
C ASN A 53 -14.78 -13.07 -17.18
N HIS A 54 -14.65 -12.71 -15.88
CA HIS A 54 -15.80 -12.69 -14.98
C HIS A 54 -16.69 -11.46 -15.23
N GLY A 55 -17.98 -11.61 -14.92
CA GLY A 55 -18.95 -10.53 -14.87
C GLY A 55 -18.93 -9.81 -13.51
N TYR A 56 -19.83 -8.84 -13.36
CA TYR A 56 -20.12 -8.26 -12.05
C TYR A 56 -20.73 -9.29 -11.12
N ALA A 57 -20.35 -9.25 -9.84
CA ALA A 57 -20.82 -10.20 -8.84
C ALA A 57 -21.11 -9.50 -7.51
N LEU A 58 -22.05 -10.05 -6.74
CA LEU A 58 -22.35 -9.62 -5.37
C LEU A 58 -22.55 -8.08 -5.24
N ASP A 59 -21.69 -7.46 -4.45
CA ASP A 59 -21.73 -6.04 -4.12
C ASP A 59 -21.27 -5.11 -5.26
N ASP A 60 -20.71 -5.63 -6.34
CA ASP A 60 -20.29 -4.83 -7.50
C ASP A 60 -21.44 -4.01 -8.08
N ASP A 61 -22.65 -4.57 -8.10
CA ASP A 61 -23.87 -3.89 -8.51
C ASP A 61 -24.13 -2.63 -7.67
N VAL A 62 -23.95 -2.75 -6.36
CA VAL A 62 -24.26 -1.70 -5.39
C VAL A 62 -23.24 -0.57 -5.44
N VAL A 63 -21.96 -0.93 -5.51
CA VAL A 63 -20.87 0.07 -5.41
C VAL A 63 -20.55 0.70 -6.74
N PHE A 64 -20.77 -0.01 -7.87
CA PHE A 64 -20.42 0.45 -9.19
C PHE A 64 -21.66 0.75 -10.06
N LEU A 65 -22.46 -0.27 -10.43
CA LEU A 65 -23.53 -0.11 -11.43
C LEU A 65 -24.69 0.76 -10.95
N LYS A 66 -25.12 0.60 -9.70
CA LYS A 66 -26.30 1.28 -9.13
C LYS A 66 -25.94 2.51 -8.29
N ASN A 67 -24.66 2.83 -8.13
CA ASN A 67 -24.23 4.02 -7.44
C ASN A 67 -24.27 5.23 -8.39
N ARG A 68 -25.27 6.10 -8.22
CA ARG A 68 -25.49 7.26 -9.10
C ARG A 68 -24.32 8.24 -9.16
N PHE A 69 -23.51 8.33 -8.09
CA PHE A 69 -22.32 9.19 -8.10
C PHE A 69 -21.22 8.61 -8.96
N VAL A 70 -20.99 7.29 -8.87
CA VAL A 70 -20.07 6.56 -9.75
C VAL A 70 -20.54 6.64 -11.19
N GLN A 71 -21.86 6.51 -11.46
CA GLN A 71 -22.40 6.55 -12.81
C GLN A 71 -22.31 7.95 -13.46
N LYS A 72 -22.10 9.02 -12.70
CA LYS A 72 -21.80 10.37 -13.22
C LYS A 72 -20.33 10.52 -13.70
N GLY A 73 -19.47 9.53 -13.46
CA GLY A 73 -18.04 9.65 -13.77
C GLY A 73 -17.37 10.76 -12.96
N VAL A 74 -16.53 11.56 -13.60
CA VAL A 74 -15.77 12.67 -12.98
C VAL A 74 -16.69 13.70 -12.34
N ASP A 75 -17.86 13.98 -12.93
CA ASP A 75 -18.84 14.94 -12.39
C ASP A 75 -19.41 14.51 -11.03
N GLY A 76 -19.35 13.22 -10.71
CA GLY A 76 -19.79 12.68 -9.44
C GLY A 76 -18.78 12.81 -8.29
N ILE A 77 -17.52 13.22 -8.55
CA ILE A 77 -16.45 13.24 -7.54
C ILE A 77 -16.78 14.17 -6.37
N GLY A 78 -17.35 15.35 -6.61
CA GLY A 78 -17.79 16.26 -5.56
C GLY A 78 -18.82 15.64 -4.62
N ASP A 79 -19.81 14.94 -5.19
CA ASP A 79 -20.82 14.20 -4.42
C ASP A 79 -20.19 13.05 -3.61
N ILE A 80 -19.22 12.33 -4.19
CA ILE A 80 -18.51 11.21 -3.54
C ILE A 80 -17.78 11.67 -2.29
N PHE A 81 -17.06 12.79 -2.34
CA PHE A 81 -16.34 13.33 -1.19
C PHE A 81 -17.24 14.00 -0.14
N SER A 82 -18.49 14.29 -0.48
CA SER A 82 -19.45 14.95 0.42
C SER A 82 -20.38 13.98 1.14
N HIS A 83 -20.43 12.70 0.74
CA HIS A 83 -21.40 11.74 1.25
C HIS A 83 -20.74 10.40 1.65
N GLY A 84 -21.50 9.59 2.41
CA GLY A 84 -21.08 8.23 2.79
C GLY A 84 -21.02 7.27 1.59
N PHE A 85 -20.27 6.18 1.75
CA PHE A 85 -19.91 5.20 0.71
C PHE A 85 -21.10 4.69 -0.12
N LEU A 86 -22.23 4.35 0.51
CA LEU A 86 -23.41 3.82 -0.16
C LEU A 86 -24.51 4.86 -0.43
N TYR A 87 -24.25 6.14 -0.14
CA TYR A 87 -25.26 7.17 -0.32
C TYR A 87 -25.74 7.29 -1.77
N GLY A 88 -24.84 7.17 -2.72
CA GLY A 88 -25.18 7.17 -4.15
C GLY A 88 -26.09 6.02 -4.58
N PHE A 89 -26.18 4.93 -3.81
CA PHE A 89 -27.05 3.79 -4.05
C PHE A 89 -28.42 3.92 -3.34
N ASN A 90 -28.40 4.19 -2.03
CA ASN A 90 -29.63 4.05 -1.20
C ASN A 90 -30.13 5.34 -0.56
N ASN A 91 -29.50 6.49 -0.81
CA ASN A 91 -29.80 7.80 -0.21
C ASN A 91 -29.72 7.83 1.33
N ARG A 92 -29.02 6.90 1.95
CA ARG A 92 -28.85 6.83 3.40
C ARG A 92 -27.40 7.12 3.77
N ASN A 93 -27.19 8.03 4.71
CA ASN A 93 -25.90 8.19 5.33
C ASN A 93 -25.64 6.98 6.25
N ASN A 94 -24.80 6.08 5.79
CA ASN A 94 -24.23 5.03 6.61
C ASN A 94 -22.91 5.52 7.22
N GLN A 95 -22.41 4.80 8.23
CA GLN A 95 -21.19 5.18 8.95
C GLN A 95 -19.90 4.97 8.13
N SER A 96 -20.00 4.34 6.94
CA SER A 96 -18.85 4.06 6.08
C SER A 96 -18.55 5.25 5.18
N TYR A 97 -17.28 5.71 5.19
CA TYR A 97 -16.81 6.80 4.34
C TYR A 97 -15.55 6.38 3.58
N ARG A 98 -15.67 6.13 2.27
CA ARG A 98 -14.63 5.57 1.39
C ARG A 98 -14.49 6.35 0.09
N PRO A 99 -14.21 7.64 0.13
CA PRO A 99 -14.23 8.48 -1.07
C PRO A 99 -13.18 8.06 -2.10
N VAL A 100 -11.99 7.58 -1.69
CA VAL A 100 -10.91 7.24 -2.61
C VAL A 100 -11.30 6.07 -3.51
N VAL A 101 -11.79 4.96 -2.97
CA VAL A 101 -12.17 3.81 -3.80
C VAL A 101 -13.36 4.15 -4.68
N THR A 102 -14.33 4.91 -4.17
CA THR A 102 -15.51 5.33 -4.94
C THR A 102 -15.13 6.27 -6.09
N ALA A 103 -14.16 7.18 -5.86
CA ALA A 103 -13.62 8.04 -6.91
C ALA A 103 -12.85 7.23 -7.98
N VAL A 104 -12.13 6.17 -7.57
CA VAL A 104 -11.48 5.24 -8.52
C VAL A 104 -12.52 4.54 -9.39
N PHE A 105 -13.66 4.11 -8.82
CA PHE A 105 -14.77 3.55 -9.61
C PHE A 105 -15.38 4.58 -10.57
N ALA A 106 -15.54 5.83 -10.14
CA ALA A 106 -16.05 6.90 -10.99
C ALA A 106 -15.11 7.20 -12.16
N LEU A 107 -13.80 7.22 -11.93
CA LEU A 107 -12.79 7.37 -12.98
C LEU A 107 -12.78 6.17 -13.95
N GLU A 108 -12.91 4.95 -13.43
CA GLU A 108 -13.04 3.76 -14.27
C GLU A 108 -14.27 3.82 -15.17
N LYS A 109 -15.41 4.23 -14.58
CA LYS A 109 -16.66 4.45 -15.34
C LYS A 109 -16.50 5.47 -16.44
N GLU A 110 -15.82 6.59 -16.17
CA GLU A 110 -15.55 7.64 -17.15
C GLU A 110 -14.73 7.14 -18.34
N LEU A 111 -13.66 6.37 -18.04
CA LEU A 111 -12.69 5.96 -19.06
C LEU A 111 -13.13 4.73 -19.86
N PHE A 112 -13.84 3.80 -19.22
CA PHE A 112 -14.09 2.46 -19.79
C PHE A 112 -15.58 2.07 -19.81
N GLY A 113 -16.46 2.91 -19.26
CA GLY A 113 -17.88 2.59 -19.16
C GLY A 113 -18.18 1.50 -18.14
N ASN A 114 -19.32 0.81 -18.31
CA ASN A 114 -19.71 -0.32 -17.46
C ASN A 114 -19.17 -1.61 -18.08
N ASN A 115 -17.87 -1.88 -17.87
CA ASN A 115 -17.20 -3.06 -18.40
C ASN A 115 -16.55 -3.88 -17.27
N PRO A 116 -17.10 -5.03 -16.87
CA PRO A 116 -16.55 -5.83 -15.77
C PRO A 116 -15.13 -6.35 -16.07
N HIS A 117 -14.81 -6.66 -17.32
CA HIS A 117 -13.48 -7.15 -17.69
C HIS A 117 -12.38 -6.12 -17.36
N THR A 118 -12.67 -4.83 -17.58
CA THR A 118 -11.76 -3.75 -17.19
C THR A 118 -11.63 -3.66 -15.67
N GLY A 119 -12.73 -3.79 -14.94
CA GLY A 119 -12.73 -3.79 -13.48
C GLY A 119 -11.86 -4.91 -12.91
N HIS A 120 -12.00 -6.13 -13.42
CA HIS A 120 -11.16 -7.27 -13.03
C HIS A 120 -9.70 -7.07 -13.43
N LEU A 121 -9.42 -6.53 -14.63
CA LEU A 121 -8.06 -6.23 -15.07
C LEU A 121 -7.37 -5.24 -14.10
N ILE A 122 -8.07 -4.17 -13.72
CA ILE A 122 -7.55 -3.19 -12.75
C ILE A 122 -7.25 -3.87 -11.41
N ASN A 123 -8.14 -4.75 -10.93
CA ASN A 123 -7.93 -5.49 -9.69
C ASN A 123 -6.69 -6.39 -9.77
N VAL A 124 -6.53 -7.15 -10.83
CA VAL A 124 -5.38 -8.06 -11.01
C VAL A 124 -4.06 -7.28 -11.09
N ILE A 125 -4.05 -6.17 -11.83
CA ILE A 125 -2.88 -5.28 -11.89
C ILE A 125 -2.57 -4.68 -10.51
N LEU A 126 -3.57 -4.14 -9.81
CA LEU A 126 -3.41 -3.56 -8.47
C LEU A 126 -2.87 -4.60 -7.48
N TYR A 127 -3.36 -5.83 -7.55
CA TYR A 127 -2.86 -6.92 -6.71
C TYR A 127 -1.38 -7.22 -7.00
N GLY A 128 -1.00 -7.38 -8.25
CA GLY A 128 0.39 -7.61 -8.66
C GLY A 128 1.33 -6.49 -8.22
N VAL A 129 0.90 -5.23 -8.36
CA VAL A 129 1.65 -4.06 -7.86
C VAL A 129 1.75 -4.09 -6.34
N SER A 130 0.67 -4.43 -5.63
CA SER A 130 0.65 -4.50 -4.16
C SER A 130 1.62 -5.57 -3.63
N VAL A 131 1.66 -6.75 -4.24
CA VAL A 131 2.62 -7.82 -3.91
C VAL A 131 4.06 -7.37 -4.18
N SER A 132 4.28 -6.65 -5.27
CA SER A 132 5.60 -6.10 -5.60
C SER A 132 6.08 -5.08 -4.56
N VAL A 133 5.19 -4.20 -4.12
CA VAL A 133 5.50 -3.22 -3.05
C VAL A 133 5.69 -3.92 -1.70
N LEU A 134 4.91 -4.97 -1.41
CA LEU A 134 5.12 -5.81 -0.22
C LEU A 134 6.54 -6.41 -0.22
N PHE A 135 6.99 -6.97 -1.34
CA PHE A 135 8.36 -7.48 -1.44
C PHE A 135 9.40 -6.38 -1.16
N LEU A 136 9.21 -5.17 -1.71
CA LEU A 136 10.12 -4.05 -1.45
C LEU A 136 10.14 -3.65 0.03
N LEU A 137 9.01 -3.68 0.72
CA LEU A 137 8.96 -3.47 2.17
C LEU A 137 9.68 -4.59 2.91
N LEU A 138 9.37 -5.85 2.60
CA LEU A 138 10.00 -7.01 3.24
C LEU A 138 11.52 -7.03 3.05
N GLN A 139 12.01 -6.64 1.87
CA GLN A 139 13.45 -6.49 1.64
C GLN A 139 14.08 -5.47 2.60
N LEU A 140 13.39 -4.36 2.90
CA LEU A 140 13.89 -3.37 3.86
C LEU A 140 13.83 -3.87 5.31
N LEU A 141 12.79 -4.65 5.66
CA LEU A 141 12.66 -5.23 6.99
C LEU A 141 13.69 -6.34 7.24
N PHE A 142 14.03 -7.11 6.21
CA PHE A 142 14.94 -8.26 6.27
C PHE A 142 16.29 -7.98 5.59
N LEU A 143 16.86 -6.77 5.72
CA LEU A 143 18.11 -6.37 5.07
C LEU A 143 19.29 -7.30 5.36
N LYS A 144 19.35 -7.91 6.54
CA LYS A 144 20.42 -8.86 6.92
C LYS A 144 20.23 -10.26 6.29
N GLN A 145 19.04 -10.56 5.78
CA GLN A 145 18.71 -11.86 5.18
C GLN A 145 18.99 -11.89 3.66
N PRO A 146 19.15 -13.07 3.06
CA PRO A 146 19.27 -13.19 1.62
C PRO A 146 17.95 -12.85 0.91
N LEU A 147 18.01 -12.31 -0.32
CA LEU A 147 16.86 -11.83 -1.09
C LEU A 147 15.76 -12.88 -1.34
N TRP A 148 16.13 -14.16 -1.38
CA TRP A 148 15.15 -15.22 -1.60
C TRP A 148 14.11 -15.29 -0.47
N LEU A 149 14.48 -14.92 0.78
CA LEU A 149 13.55 -14.99 1.91
C LEU A 149 12.38 -13.98 1.77
N PRO A 150 12.60 -12.66 1.59
CA PRO A 150 11.51 -11.73 1.34
C PRO A 150 10.74 -12.04 0.05
N ALA A 151 11.41 -12.58 -0.99
CA ALA A 151 10.76 -12.99 -2.21
C ALA A 151 9.80 -14.19 -1.98
N LEU A 152 10.25 -15.19 -1.23
CA LEU A 152 9.42 -16.35 -0.87
C LEU A 152 8.20 -15.94 -0.03
N ILE A 153 8.40 -15.05 0.97
CA ILE A 153 7.29 -14.55 1.80
C ILE A 153 6.25 -13.84 0.92
N ALA A 154 6.70 -12.97 0.01
CA ALA A 154 5.79 -12.26 -0.91
C ALA A 154 5.09 -13.22 -1.90
N ALA A 155 5.78 -14.26 -2.38
CA ALA A 155 5.19 -15.27 -3.26
C ALA A 155 4.15 -16.14 -2.53
N LEU A 156 4.43 -16.56 -1.30
CA LEU A 156 3.46 -17.29 -0.47
C LEU A 156 2.25 -16.44 -0.12
N PHE A 157 2.46 -15.16 0.18
CA PHE A 157 1.35 -14.22 0.33
C PHE A 157 0.52 -14.14 -0.95
N ALA A 158 1.14 -13.96 -2.11
CA ALA A 158 0.44 -13.84 -3.38
C ALA A 158 -0.39 -15.10 -3.72
N ALA A 159 0.13 -16.28 -3.40
CA ALA A 159 -0.51 -17.57 -3.69
C ALA A 159 -1.56 -17.98 -2.64
N HIS A 160 -1.72 -17.22 -1.55
CA HIS A 160 -2.64 -17.62 -0.49
C HIS A 160 -4.10 -17.51 -0.96
N PRO A 161 -4.91 -18.59 -0.86
CA PRO A 161 -6.25 -18.64 -1.45
C PRO A 161 -7.25 -17.65 -0.84
N ILE A 162 -6.98 -17.11 0.36
CA ILE A 162 -7.83 -16.10 0.99
C ILE A 162 -7.97 -14.83 0.16
N HIS A 163 -6.99 -14.52 -0.69
CA HIS A 163 -7.02 -13.32 -1.54
C HIS A 163 -7.96 -13.44 -2.73
N THR A 164 -8.44 -14.64 -3.03
CA THR A 164 -9.37 -14.86 -4.15
C THR A 164 -10.65 -14.03 -4.00
N GLU A 165 -11.21 -13.96 -2.79
CA GLU A 165 -12.41 -13.16 -2.52
C GLU A 165 -12.19 -11.68 -2.86
N VAL A 166 -11.03 -11.14 -2.49
CA VAL A 166 -10.73 -9.71 -2.66
C VAL A 166 -10.36 -9.38 -4.10
N VAL A 167 -9.62 -10.26 -4.80
CA VAL A 167 -9.12 -10.00 -6.15
C VAL A 167 -10.20 -10.28 -7.21
N ALA A 168 -10.96 -11.37 -7.02
CA ALA A 168 -11.98 -11.78 -7.98
C ALA A 168 -13.32 -11.00 -7.87
N ASN A 169 -13.42 -10.07 -6.93
CA ASN A 169 -14.58 -9.21 -6.73
C ASN A 169 -14.15 -7.74 -6.96
N ILE A 170 -14.82 -7.02 -7.86
CA ILE A 170 -14.47 -5.62 -8.20
C ILE A 170 -14.59 -4.73 -6.97
N LYS A 171 -15.61 -4.93 -6.14
CA LYS A 171 -15.80 -4.23 -4.86
C LYS A 171 -14.63 -4.46 -3.90
N GLY A 172 -13.98 -5.62 -3.94
CA GLY A 172 -12.79 -5.94 -3.13
C GLY A 172 -11.61 -4.98 -3.33
N ARG A 173 -11.70 -4.07 -4.30
CA ARG A 173 -10.73 -3.00 -4.54
C ARG A 173 -10.52 -2.08 -3.33
N ASP A 174 -11.52 -1.92 -2.47
CA ASP A 174 -11.39 -1.15 -1.23
C ASP A 174 -10.34 -1.78 -0.29
N ASP A 175 -10.34 -3.10 -0.14
CA ASP A 175 -9.35 -3.84 0.64
C ASP A 175 -7.96 -3.81 -0.02
N MET A 176 -7.89 -3.99 -1.33
CA MET A 176 -6.63 -3.97 -2.07
C MET A 176 -5.96 -2.59 -2.05
N LEU A 177 -6.71 -1.51 -2.26
CA LEU A 177 -6.17 -0.15 -2.18
C LEU A 177 -5.72 0.19 -0.76
N THR A 178 -6.50 -0.23 0.25
CA THR A 178 -6.11 -0.06 1.66
C THR A 178 -4.79 -0.77 1.94
N PHE A 179 -4.66 -2.04 1.53
CA PHE A 179 -3.43 -2.81 1.67
C PHE A 179 -2.26 -2.16 0.91
N PHE A 180 -2.48 -1.76 -0.34
CA PHE A 180 -1.46 -1.09 -1.16
C PHE A 180 -0.92 0.17 -0.49
N PHE A 181 -1.80 1.09 -0.10
CA PHE A 181 -1.37 2.36 0.52
C PHE A 181 -0.77 2.17 1.91
N MET A 182 -1.23 1.17 2.68
CA MET A 182 -0.62 0.77 3.94
C MET A 182 0.83 0.31 3.73
N VAL A 183 1.05 -0.67 2.85
CA VAL A 183 2.39 -1.22 2.59
C VAL A 183 3.31 -0.15 2.03
N LEU A 184 2.79 0.72 1.15
CA LEU A 184 3.53 1.84 0.59
C LEU A 184 3.91 2.88 1.67
N SER A 185 3.01 3.17 2.61
CA SER A 185 3.28 4.03 3.76
C SER A 185 4.42 3.45 4.61
N PHE A 186 4.34 2.17 4.96
CA PHE A 186 5.39 1.49 5.74
C PHE A 186 6.72 1.42 5.00
N TYR A 187 6.71 1.21 3.70
CA TYR A 187 7.91 1.23 2.86
C TYR A 187 8.63 2.60 2.94
N TRP A 188 7.89 3.70 2.77
CA TRP A 188 8.47 5.04 2.84
C TRP A 188 8.91 5.41 4.25
N LEU A 189 8.19 4.94 5.28
CA LEU A 189 8.58 5.11 6.66
C LEU A 189 9.93 4.42 6.94
N MET A 190 10.10 3.17 6.50
CA MET A 190 11.37 2.45 6.65
C MET A 190 12.49 3.12 5.87
N LYS A 191 12.23 3.63 4.67
CA LYS A 191 13.18 4.45 3.90
C LYS A 191 13.59 5.73 4.65
N PHE A 192 12.64 6.38 5.32
CA PHE A 192 12.94 7.54 6.18
C PHE A 192 13.86 7.15 7.34
N THR A 193 13.61 6.04 8.02
CA THR A 193 14.48 5.61 9.14
C THR A 193 15.92 5.33 8.71
N LEU A 194 16.11 4.81 7.49
CA LEU A 194 17.43 4.51 6.94
C LEU A 194 18.18 5.76 6.44
N SER A 195 17.48 6.68 5.76
CA SER A 195 18.10 7.83 5.10
C SER A 195 18.04 9.14 5.89
N ASN A 196 17.18 9.20 6.92
CA ASN A 196 16.87 10.41 7.70
C ASN A 196 16.34 11.60 6.85
N ASN A 197 15.79 11.30 5.65
CA ASN A 197 15.24 12.32 4.75
C ASN A 197 13.78 12.58 5.09
N ILE A 198 13.49 13.73 5.67
CA ILE A 198 12.15 14.14 6.13
C ILE A 198 11.08 14.09 5.02
N LYS A 199 11.45 14.29 3.75
CA LYS A 199 10.50 14.20 2.63
C LYS A 199 9.84 12.81 2.55
N LEU A 200 10.58 11.75 2.89
CA LEU A 200 10.06 10.38 2.87
C LEU A 200 9.03 10.14 3.97
N LEU A 201 9.18 10.83 5.12
CA LEU A 201 8.16 10.82 6.16
C LEU A 201 6.86 11.46 5.67
N TYR A 202 6.94 12.63 5.01
CA TYR A 202 5.74 13.26 4.43
C TYR A 202 5.06 12.37 3.39
N VAL A 203 5.83 11.68 2.55
CA VAL A 203 5.26 10.70 1.59
C VAL A 203 4.56 9.56 2.32
N SER A 204 5.18 9.02 3.38
CA SER A 204 4.58 7.96 4.21
C SER A 204 3.25 8.42 4.81
N LEU A 205 3.21 9.60 5.44
CA LEU A 205 2.00 10.16 6.03
C LEU A 205 0.91 10.42 4.99
N THR A 206 1.28 10.90 3.79
CA THR A 206 0.33 11.09 2.69
C THR A 206 -0.26 9.76 2.24
N CYS A 207 0.55 8.72 2.09
CA CYS A 207 0.06 7.38 1.76
C CYS A 207 -0.89 6.85 2.84
N TYR A 208 -0.56 7.04 4.12
CA TYR A 208 -1.43 6.64 5.22
C TYR A 208 -2.74 7.42 5.25
N PHE A 209 -2.69 8.73 5.00
CA PHE A 209 -3.91 9.54 4.88
C PHE A 209 -4.83 9.07 3.76
N ILE A 210 -4.28 8.75 2.59
CA ILE A 210 -5.05 8.15 1.47
C ILE A 210 -5.63 6.80 1.89
N CYS A 211 -4.86 5.97 2.62
CA CYS A 211 -5.30 4.69 3.14
C CYS A 211 -6.56 4.85 4.05
N LEU A 212 -6.56 5.84 4.94
CA LEU A 212 -7.72 6.16 5.81
C LEU A 212 -8.96 6.57 5.01
N LEU A 213 -8.78 7.28 3.89
CA LEU A 213 -9.87 7.67 2.98
C LEU A 213 -10.34 6.52 2.07
N THR A 214 -9.61 5.41 2.05
CA THR A 214 -9.98 4.22 1.25
C THR A 214 -10.91 3.30 2.02
N LYS A 215 -10.60 3.04 3.30
CA LYS A 215 -11.42 2.19 4.18
C LYS A 215 -11.18 2.54 5.65
N GLU A 216 -12.24 2.66 6.40
CA GLU A 216 -12.22 3.06 7.82
C GLU A 216 -11.38 2.14 8.72
N ASN A 217 -11.29 0.85 8.38
CA ASN A 217 -10.49 -0.14 9.14
C ASN A 217 -8.98 0.20 9.18
N ALA A 218 -8.52 1.06 8.26
CA ALA A 218 -7.13 1.52 8.23
C ALA A 218 -6.70 2.26 9.52
N VAL A 219 -7.63 2.76 10.33
CA VAL A 219 -7.36 3.39 11.64
C VAL A 219 -6.62 2.41 12.57
N ALA A 220 -6.94 1.13 12.55
CA ALA A 220 -6.27 0.12 13.37
C ALA A 220 -4.76 -0.01 13.08
N LEU A 221 -4.32 0.40 11.87
CA LEU A 221 -2.91 0.34 11.46
C LEU A 221 -2.02 1.33 12.22
N ILE A 222 -2.59 2.34 12.88
CA ILE A 222 -1.85 3.23 13.79
C ILE A 222 -1.03 2.42 14.81
N ALA A 223 -1.58 1.33 15.33
CA ALA A 223 -0.88 0.48 16.29
C ALA A 223 0.33 -0.26 15.69
N VAL A 224 0.39 -0.41 14.36
CA VAL A 224 1.48 -1.12 13.68
C VAL A 224 2.72 -0.23 13.55
N PHE A 225 2.58 1.11 13.45
CA PHE A 225 3.72 2.02 13.32
C PHE A 225 4.73 1.90 14.49
N PRO A 226 4.33 1.98 15.77
CA PRO A 226 5.27 1.76 16.87
C PRO A 226 5.92 0.38 16.85
N LEU A 227 5.19 -0.66 16.46
CA LEU A 227 5.72 -2.02 16.36
C LEU A 227 6.80 -2.14 15.28
N LEU A 228 6.61 -1.49 14.13
CA LEU A 228 7.64 -1.43 13.09
C LEU A 228 8.93 -0.78 13.61
N PHE A 229 8.82 0.33 14.34
CA PHE A 229 9.99 0.96 14.95
C PHE A 229 10.65 0.06 15.98
N TYR A 230 9.87 -0.59 16.82
CA TYR A 230 10.38 -1.45 17.88
C TYR A 230 11.13 -2.67 17.36
N PHE A 231 10.54 -3.39 16.38
CA PHE A 231 11.13 -4.64 15.90
C PHE A 231 12.21 -4.46 14.82
N PHE A 232 12.12 -3.40 14.02
CA PHE A 232 12.98 -3.24 12.83
C PHE A 232 13.89 -2.01 12.88
N THR A 233 13.86 -1.25 13.99
CA THR A 233 14.83 -0.19 14.25
C THR A 233 15.45 -0.42 15.64
N GLU A 234 16.73 -0.11 15.81
CA GLU A 234 17.41 -0.24 17.11
C GLU A 234 16.99 0.90 18.08
N ARG A 235 15.68 1.13 18.21
CA ARG A 235 15.12 2.21 19.02
C ARG A 235 14.32 1.65 20.20
N ASP A 236 14.44 2.31 21.33
CA ASP A 236 13.65 2.02 22.52
C ASP A 236 12.15 2.21 22.26
N LEU A 237 11.29 1.34 22.80
CA LEU A 237 9.84 1.39 22.62
C LEU A 237 9.24 2.76 22.95
N LYS A 238 9.70 3.40 24.03
CA LYS A 238 9.26 4.76 24.39
C LYS A 238 9.57 5.79 23.30
N LYS A 239 10.75 5.71 22.70
CA LYS A 239 11.14 6.59 21.57
C LYS A 239 10.36 6.26 20.31
N SER A 240 10.01 5.00 20.11
CA SER A 240 9.21 4.56 18.97
C SER A 240 7.78 5.08 19.03
N ILE A 241 7.14 5.09 20.22
CA ILE A 241 5.79 5.63 20.42
C ILE A 241 5.75 7.15 20.21
N ILE A 242 6.79 7.89 20.63
CA ILE A 242 6.85 9.36 20.47
C ILE A 242 7.05 9.77 19.00
N GLN A 243 7.58 8.87 18.15
CA GLN A 243 7.87 9.13 16.75
C GLN A 243 6.78 8.64 15.78
N ALA A 244 5.84 7.82 16.26
CA ALA A 244 4.66 7.38 15.53
C ALA A 244 3.48 8.36 15.65
#